data_dec39abd2ffdd753b0cbd1d1e5fdc01c
#
_entry.id   dec39abd2ffdd753b0cbd1d1e5fdc01c
#
_cell.length_a   1.000
_cell.length_b   1.000
_cell.length_c   1.000
_cell.angle_alpha   90.00
_cell.angle_beta   90.00
_cell.angle_gamma   90.00
#
_symmetry.space_group_name_H-M   'P 1'
#
loop_
_entity.id
_entity.type
_entity.pdbx_description
1 polymer ?
#
loop_
_entity_poly.entity_id
_entity_poly.type
_entity_poly.pdbx_seq_one_letter_code
_entity_poly.pdbx_strand_id
1 'polypeptide(L)'
;MKRLLAIDAVALAAYALAALPGFTGVPVHEWRGVGVFVVFLVHGAAHGAWVAGTIRPAGARVSPGRWGNFALDCALLLAFMTVTVSGLGVSGTVLHAFGLYVDGYFVWAPLHAIAAKVLLALLLVHVAVHAAPLYNRLKRGGAPRRAGRDDGGRDDGSSA
;
A
#
# COMPACT_ATOMS: atom_id res chain seq x y z
N MET A 1 -13.59 6.56 -0.45
CA MET A 1 -12.88 6.02 0.73
C MET A 1 -13.05 4.51 0.91
N LYS A 2 -14.26 3.95 1.07
CA LYS A 2 -14.44 2.48 1.29
C LYS A 2 -13.84 1.61 0.17
N ARG A 3 -13.91 2.04 -1.10
CA ARG A 3 -13.34 1.29 -2.24
C ARG A 3 -11.80 1.23 -2.20
N LEU A 4 -11.13 2.34 -1.86
CA LEU A 4 -9.67 2.36 -1.76
C LEU A 4 -9.18 1.48 -0.61
N LEU A 5 -9.82 1.56 0.57
CA LEU A 5 -9.51 0.69 1.70
C LEU A 5 -9.69 -0.80 1.37
N ALA A 6 -10.70 -1.15 0.56
CA ALA A 6 -10.90 -2.52 0.10
C ALA A 6 -9.76 -2.97 -0.84
N ILE A 7 -9.32 -2.11 -1.76
CA ILE A 7 -8.19 -2.38 -2.66
C ILE A 7 -6.90 -2.58 -1.84
N ASP A 8 -6.65 -1.71 -0.86
CA ASP A 8 -5.48 -1.80 0.02
C ASP A 8 -5.47 -3.10 0.83
N ALA A 9 -6.63 -3.49 1.39
CA ALA A 9 -6.78 -4.73 2.14
C ALA A 9 -6.57 -5.97 1.24
N VAL A 10 -7.09 -5.95 0.01
CA VAL A 10 -6.89 -7.03 -0.97
C VAL A 10 -5.42 -7.11 -1.36
N ALA A 11 -4.76 -5.98 -1.63
CA ALA A 11 -3.34 -5.95 -1.97
C ALA A 11 -2.47 -6.53 -0.84
N LEU A 12 -2.75 -6.15 0.41
CA LEU A 12 -2.05 -6.67 1.58
C LEU A 12 -2.28 -8.18 1.77
N ALA A 13 -3.52 -8.65 1.64
CA ALA A 13 -3.86 -10.07 1.76
C ALA A 13 -3.20 -10.89 0.65
N ALA A 14 -3.24 -10.41 -0.60
CA ALA A 14 -2.59 -11.06 -1.73
C ALA A 14 -1.07 -11.20 -1.52
N TYR A 15 -0.44 -10.12 -1.04
CA TYR A 15 0.98 -10.14 -0.72
C TYR A 15 1.29 -11.12 0.43
N ALA A 16 0.54 -11.10 1.52
CA ALA A 16 0.75 -11.99 2.65
C ALA A 16 0.65 -13.46 2.25
N LEU A 17 -0.30 -13.81 1.38
CA LEU A 17 -0.43 -15.15 0.83
C LEU A 17 0.76 -15.54 -0.08
N ALA A 18 1.29 -14.59 -0.85
CA ALA A 18 2.46 -14.83 -1.70
C ALA A 18 3.76 -14.95 -0.88
N ALA A 19 3.86 -14.24 0.25
CA ALA A 19 5.04 -14.26 1.11
C ALA A 19 5.27 -15.57 1.87
N LEU A 20 4.34 -16.53 1.78
CA LEU A 20 4.38 -17.81 2.50
C LEU A 20 4.52 -19.02 1.55
N PRO A 21 5.64 -19.16 0.80
CA PRO A 21 5.81 -20.27 -0.16
C PRO A 21 5.87 -21.65 0.50
N GLY A 22 6.28 -21.71 1.77
CA GLY A 22 6.38 -22.97 2.52
C GLY A 22 5.07 -23.73 2.68
N PHE A 23 3.91 -23.07 2.60
CA PHE A 23 2.60 -23.70 2.71
C PHE A 23 2.03 -24.21 1.39
N THR A 24 2.48 -23.68 0.27
CA THR A 24 1.83 -23.90 -1.02
C THR A 24 2.74 -24.45 -2.12
N GLY A 25 4.04 -24.50 -1.84
CA GLY A 25 5.04 -24.91 -2.81
C GLY A 25 5.43 -23.82 -3.81
N VAL A 26 6.56 -24.04 -4.46
CA VAL A 26 7.17 -23.06 -5.37
C VAL A 26 6.27 -22.76 -6.59
N PRO A 27 5.68 -23.73 -7.30
CA PRO A 27 4.85 -23.43 -8.47
C PRO A 27 3.67 -22.52 -8.15
N VAL A 28 2.99 -22.77 -7.03
CA VAL A 28 1.85 -21.95 -6.59
C VAL A 28 2.30 -20.57 -6.17
N HIS A 29 3.47 -20.44 -5.52
CA HIS A 29 4.07 -19.16 -5.16
C HIS A 29 4.35 -18.31 -6.41
N GLU A 30 4.93 -18.89 -7.45
CA GLU A 30 5.22 -18.21 -8.71
C GLU A 30 3.96 -17.63 -9.37
N TRP A 31 2.90 -18.42 -9.51
CA TRP A 31 1.62 -17.96 -10.07
C TRP A 31 0.93 -16.91 -9.19
N ARG A 32 1.04 -17.04 -7.87
CA ARG A 32 0.55 -16.02 -6.94
C ARG A 32 1.34 -14.72 -7.10
N GLY A 33 2.65 -14.78 -7.33
CA GLY A 33 3.48 -13.63 -7.62
C GLY A 33 2.97 -12.83 -8.82
N VAL A 34 2.58 -13.52 -9.91
CA VAL A 34 1.94 -12.88 -11.06
C VAL A 34 0.60 -12.25 -10.67
N GLY A 35 -0.23 -12.94 -9.88
CA GLY A 35 -1.48 -12.39 -9.36
C GLY A 35 -1.28 -11.14 -8.52
N VAL A 36 -0.31 -11.16 -7.62
CA VAL A 36 0.08 -9.98 -6.80
C VAL A 36 0.53 -8.83 -7.68
N PHE A 37 1.30 -9.10 -8.73
CA PHE A 37 1.71 -8.07 -9.70
C PHE A 37 0.51 -7.36 -10.31
N VAL A 38 -0.50 -8.09 -10.78
CA VAL A 38 -1.73 -7.51 -11.34
C VAL A 38 -2.48 -6.68 -10.28
N VAL A 39 -2.63 -7.21 -9.05
CA VAL A 39 -3.30 -6.49 -7.95
C VAL A 39 -2.58 -5.18 -7.62
N PHE A 40 -1.24 -5.19 -7.61
CA PHE A 40 -0.45 -3.98 -7.36
C PHE A 40 -0.52 -2.96 -8.49
N LEU A 41 -0.64 -3.37 -9.74
CA LEU A 41 -0.90 -2.46 -10.86
C LEU A 41 -2.25 -1.76 -10.69
N VAL A 42 -3.29 -2.49 -10.32
CA VAL A 42 -4.63 -1.93 -10.05
C VAL A 42 -4.59 -0.99 -8.85
N HIS A 43 -3.89 -1.39 -7.77
CA HIS A 43 -3.70 -0.56 -6.58
C HIS A 43 -2.99 0.76 -6.93
N GLY A 44 -1.86 0.70 -7.64
CA GLY A 44 -1.12 1.89 -8.06
C GLY A 44 -1.94 2.81 -8.97
N ALA A 45 -2.69 2.25 -9.92
CA ALA A 45 -3.58 3.01 -10.80
C ALA A 45 -4.70 3.71 -10.01
N ALA A 46 -5.27 3.04 -9.00
CA ALA A 46 -6.31 3.61 -8.13
C ALA A 46 -5.81 4.82 -7.32
N HIS A 47 -4.52 4.86 -7.00
CA HIS A 47 -3.87 5.96 -6.26
C HIS A 47 -3.20 7.01 -7.18
N GLY A 48 -3.28 6.87 -8.50
CA GLY A 48 -2.62 7.72 -9.49
C GLY A 48 -2.94 9.23 -9.34
N ALA A 49 -4.16 9.58 -8.97
CA ALA A 49 -4.57 10.97 -8.74
C ALA A 49 -3.79 11.62 -7.57
N TRP A 50 -3.48 10.86 -6.51
CA TRP A 50 -2.66 11.31 -5.39
C TRP A 50 -1.21 11.56 -5.83
N VAL A 51 -0.63 10.64 -6.59
CA VAL A 51 0.72 10.76 -7.18
C VAL A 51 0.82 12.00 -8.05
N ALA A 52 -0.11 12.18 -8.99
CA ALA A 52 -0.17 13.35 -9.87
C ALA A 52 -0.26 14.66 -9.08
N GLY A 53 -1.08 14.71 -8.03
CA GLY A 53 -1.23 15.87 -7.15
C GLY A 53 0.00 16.13 -6.26
N THR A 54 0.90 15.16 -6.10
CA THR A 54 2.15 15.33 -5.35
C THR A 54 3.28 15.85 -6.24
N ILE A 55 3.35 15.37 -7.49
CA ILE A 55 4.39 15.74 -8.46
C ILE A 55 4.13 17.11 -9.09
N ARG A 56 2.88 17.56 -9.15
CA ARG A 56 2.50 18.87 -9.72
C ARG A 56 2.20 19.91 -8.62
N PRO A 57 3.17 20.43 -7.90
CA PRO A 57 2.95 21.56 -7.00
C PRO A 57 2.84 22.82 -7.84
N ALA A 58 1.64 23.34 -8.07
CA ALA A 58 1.45 24.67 -8.60
C ALA A 58 1.90 25.70 -7.53
N GLY A 59 3.22 25.96 -7.41
CA GLY A 59 3.78 26.99 -6.55
C GLY A 59 3.65 26.81 -5.03
N ALA A 60 3.04 25.76 -4.53
CA ALA A 60 2.87 25.52 -3.09
C ALA A 60 4.05 24.70 -2.52
N ARG A 61 4.56 25.12 -1.36
CA ARG A 61 5.54 24.33 -0.60
C ARG A 61 4.89 23.01 -0.18
N VAL A 62 5.36 21.90 -0.73
CA VAL A 62 4.92 20.55 -0.34
C VAL A 62 5.45 20.27 1.07
N SER A 63 4.57 19.82 1.98
CA SER A 63 4.99 19.52 3.36
C SER A 63 6.01 18.36 3.40
N PRO A 64 6.97 18.37 4.35
CA PRO A 64 7.97 17.32 4.49
C PRO A 64 7.34 15.91 4.62
N GLY A 65 6.21 15.79 5.32
CA GLY A 65 5.50 14.50 5.46
C GLY A 65 4.94 13.97 4.14
N ARG A 66 4.53 14.85 3.23
CA ARG A 66 4.06 14.45 1.90
C ARG A 66 5.20 13.93 1.03
N TRP A 67 6.37 14.57 1.11
CA TRP A 67 7.58 14.10 0.46
C TRP A 67 8.08 12.76 1.02
N GLY A 68 8.02 12.57 2.35
CA GLY A 68 8.36 11.31 2.99
C GLY A 68 7.48 10.15 2.52
N ASN A 69 6.16 10.37 2.45
CA ASN A 69 5.24 9.36 1.93
C ASN A 69 5.50 9.05 0.45
N PHE A 70 5.73 10.07 -0.38
CA PHE A 70 6.06 9.88 -1.78
C PHE A 70 7.37 9.10 -1.97
N ALA A 71 8.41 9.39 -1.19
CA ALA A 71 9.67 8.67 -1.22
C ALA A 71 9.49 7.19 -0.80
N LEU A 72 8.65 6.94 0.21
CA LEU A 72 8.30 5.57 0.64
C LEU A 72 7.57 4.81 -0.46
N ASP A 73 6.62 5.44 -1.14
CA ASP A 73 5.88 4.81 -2.25
C ASP A 73 6.80 4.52 -3.45
N CYS A 74 7.74 5.42 -3.76
CA CYS A 74 8.76 5.17 -4.78
C CYS A 74 9.67 3.99 -4.40
N ALA A 75 10.12 3.92 -3.14
CA ALA A 75 10.94 2.82 -2.65
C ALA A 75 10.19 1.48 -2.70
N LEU A 76 8.90 1.49 -2.33
CA LEU A 76 8.03 0.31 -2.45
C LEU A 76 7.89 -0.13 -3.90
N LEU A 77 7.65 0.80 -4.83
CA LEU A 77 7.53 0.47 -6.26
C LEU A 77 8.83 -0.14 -6.79
N LEU A 78 9.98 0.45 -6.47
CA LEU A 78 11.28 -0.08 -6.89
C LEU A 78 11.54 -1.47 -6.31
N ALA A 79 11.31 -1.68 -5.02
CA ALA A 79 11.46 -2.99 -4.38
C ALA A 79 10.50 -4.01 -4.98
N PHE A 80 9.26 -3.63 -5.24
CA PHE A 80 8.25 -4.49 -5.87
C PHE A 80 8.64 -4.89 -7.29
N MET A 81 9.09 -3.95 -8.11
CA MET A 81 9.57 -4.25 -9.47
C MET A 81 10.79 -5.18 -9.43
N THR A 82 11.71 -4.96 -8.49
CA THR A 82 12.88 -5.83 -8.31
C THR A 82 12.47 -7.25 -7.93
N VAL A 83 11.54 -7.41 -6.97
CA VAL A 83 11.00 -8.73 -6.58
C VAL A 83 10.31 -9.42 -7.75
N THR A 84 9.51 -8.68 -8.52
CA THR A 84 8.77 -9.24 -9.65
C THR A 84 9.73 -9.71 -10.76
N VAL A 85 10.65 -8.85 -11.18
CA VAL A 85 11.61 -9.18 -12.24
C VAL A 85 12.53 -10.34 -11.83
N SER A 86 13.06 -10.28 -10.60
CA SER A 86 13.91 -11.36 -10.10
C SER A 86 13.13 -12.65 -9.87
N GLY A 87 11.87 -12.56 -9.44
CA GLY A 87 10.98 -13.72 -9.30
C GLY A 87 10.71 -14.41 -10.65
N LEU A 88 10.48 -13.63 -11.70
CA LEU A 88 10.40 -14.19 -13.06
C LEU A 88 11.73 -14.80 -13.47
N GLY A 89 12.87 -14.16 -13.16
CA GLY A 89 14.20 -14.66 -13.48
C GLY A 89 14.55 -16.01 -12.82
N VAL A 90 13.97 -16.33 -11.66
CA VAL A 90 14.13 -17.66 -11.00
C VAL A 90 12.99 -18.61 -11.30
N SER A 91 11.96 -18.17 -12.02
CA SER A 91 10.76 -18.96 -12.23
C SER A 91 11.02 -20.22 -13.06
N GLY A 92 10.74 -21.35 -12.46
CA GLY A 92 10.76 -22.65 -13.14
C GLY A 92 9.41 -23.06 -13.72
N THR A 93 8.32 -22.36 -13.39
CA THR A 93 6.97 -22.73 -13.79
C THR A 93 6.34 -21.69 -14.71
N VAL A 94 6.36 -20.41 -14.32
CA VAL A 94 5.67 -19.35 -15.07
C VAL A 94 6.36 -19.12 -16.43
N LEU A 95 7.67 -18.88 -16.47
CA LEU A 95 8.36 -18.66 -17.74
C LEU A 95 8.32 -19.90 -18.64
N HIS A 96 8.45 -21.08 -18.07
CA HIS A 96 8.36 -22.33 -18.84
C HIS A 96 6.99 -22.53 -19.48
N ALA A 97 5.90 -22.09 -18.83
CA ALA A 97 4.55 -22.16 -19.39
C ALA A 97 4.43 -21.33 -20.69
N PHE A 98 5.28 -20.31 -20.88
CA PHE A 98 5.35 -19.47 -22.07
C PHE A 98 6.49 -19.87 -23.02
N GLY A 99 7.21 -20.97 -22.74
CA GLY A 99 8.37 -21.39 -23.54
C GLY A 99 9.58 -20.47 -23.39
N LEU A 100 9.63 -19.68 -22.33
CA LEU A 100 10.71 -18.74 -22.04
C LEU A 100 11.67 -19.31 -21.01
N TYR A 101 12.95 -18.96 -21.15
CA TYR A 101 14.02 -19.36 -20.25
C TYR A 101 14.92 -18.18 -19.96
N VAL A 102 15.37 -18.05 -18.72
CA VAL A 102 16.32 -17.04 -18.29
C VAL A 102 17.47 -17.74 -17.58
N ASP A 103 18.69 -17.47 -18.04
CA ASP A 103 19.92 -17.94 -17.39
C ASP A 103 20.26 -17.07 -16.17
N GLY A 104 21.12 -17.59 -15.30
CA GLY A 104 21.65 -16.81 -14.17
C GLY A 104 20.91 -17.00 -12.85
N TYR A 105 20.41 -18.19 -12.59
CA TYR A 105 19.75 -18.54 -11.31
C TYR A 105 20.54 -18.08 -10.07
N PHE A 106 21.88 -18.20 -10.11
CA PHE A 106 22.75 -17.78 -8.99
C PHE A 106 22.71 -16.28 -8.69
N VAL A 107 22.28 -15.46 -9.64
CA VAL A 107 22.09 -14.01 -9.48
C VAL A 107 20.65 -13.71 -9.08
N TRP A 108 19.69 -14.31 -9.79
CA TRP A 108 18.28 -14.02 -9.61
C TRP A 108 17.75 -14.52 -8.27
N ALA A 109 18.16 -15.71 -7.81
CA ALA A 109 17.64 -16.28 -6.57
C ALA A 109 18.02 -15.46 -5.32
N PRO A 110 19.28 -15.07 -5.07
CA PRO A 110 19.61 -14.22 -3.93
C PRO A 110 19.01 -12.82 -4.07
N LEU A 111 18.97 -12.25 -5.28
CA LEU A 111 18.33 -10.95 -5.52
C LEU A 111 16.85 -10.97 -5.13
N HIS A 112 16.10 -11.99 -5.56
CA HIS A 112 14.71 -12.19 -5.21
C HIS A 112 14.52 -12.31 -3.69
N ALA A 113 15.33 -13.13 -3.03
CA ALA A 113 15.23 -13.35 -1.59
C ALA A 113 15.53 -12.07 -0.77
N ILE A 114 16.52 -11.28 -1.18
CA ILE A 114 16.86 -10.02 -0.51
C ILE A 114 15.77 -8.98 -0.79
N ALA A 115 15.39 -8.79 -2.04
CA ALA A 115 14.37 -7.82 -2.44
C ALA A 115 13.02 -8.09 -1.78
N ALA A 116 12.62 -9.37 -1.63
CA ALA A 116 11.39 -9.74 -0.93
C ALA A 116 11.40 -9.33 0.55
N LYS A 117 12.54 -9.46 1.24
CA LYS A 117 12.69 -9.02 2.63
C LYS A 117 12.64 -7.50 2.74
N VAL A 118 13.30 -6.79 1.83
CA VAL A 118 13.27 -5.32 1.75
C VAL A 118 11.85 -4.84 1.49
N LEU A 119 11.14 -5.45 0.53
CA LEU A 119 9.75 -5.12 0.22
C LEU A 119 8.85 -5.34 1.45
N LEU A 120 9.02 -6.45 2.17
CA LEU A 120 8.26 -6.71 3.40
C LEU A 120 8.49 -5.62 4.45
N ALA A 121 9.73 -5.24 4.70
CA ALA A 121 10.07 -4.20 5.66
C ALA A 121 9.45 -2.84 5.27
N LEU A 122 9.58 -2.45 4.00
CA LEU A 122 8.97 -1.22 3.48
C LEU A 122 7.45 -1.24 3.55
N LEU A 123 6.83 -2.40 3.27
CA LEU A 123 5.38 -2.56 3.34
C LEU A 123 4.86 -2.42 4.78
N LEU A 124 5.57 -2.97 5.77
CA LEU A 124 5.23 -2.79 7.19
C LEU A 124 5.30 -1.32 7.61
N VAL A 125 6.33 -0.60 7.17
CA VAL A 125 6.44 0.85 7.42
C VAL A 125 5.29 1.59 6.74
N HIS A 126 4.98 1.29 5.49
CA HIS A 126 3.88 1.89 4.73
C HIS A 126 2.53 1.69 5.45
N VAL A 127 2.23 0.47 5.85
CA VAL A 127 1.00 0.15 6.60
C VAL A 127 0.97 0.91 7.92
N ALA A 128 2.06 0.95 8.68
CA ALA A 128 2.13 1.67 9.95
C ALA A 128 1.87 3.17 9.78
N VAL A 129 2.48 3.81 8.78
CA VAL A 129 2.30 5.24 8.48
C VAL A 129 0.85 5.55 8.08
N HIS A 130 0.21 4.67 7.32
CA HIS A 130 -1.15 4.91 6.80
C HIS A 130 -2.26 4.43 7.75
N ALA A 131 -2.00 3.45 8.62
CA ALA A 131 -2.96 2.96 9.60
C ALA A 131 -3.23 3.97 10.73
N ALA A 132 -2.24 4.74 11.16
CA ALA A 132 -2.38 5.67 12.27
C ALA A 132 -3.44 6.78 12.01
N PRO A 133 -3.44 7.49 10.86
CA PRO A 133 -4.49 8.45 10.54
C PRO A 133 -5.89 7.83 10.44
N LEU A 134 -5.98 6.61 9.91
CA LEU A 134 -7.23 5.88 9.77
C LEU A 134 -7.82 5.53 11.13
N TYR A 135 -7.00 4.97 12.03
CA TYR A 135 -7.39 4.66 13.41
C TYR A 135 -7.89 5.89 14.15
N ASN A 136 -7.17 7.01 14.04
CA ASN A 136 -7.55 8.26 14.69
C ASN A 136 -8.89 8.82 14.16
N ARG A 137 -9.18 8.66 12.87
CA ARG A 137 -10.46 9.06 12.27
C ARG A 137 -11.62 8.18 12.75
N LEU A 138 -11.41 6.86 12.82
CA LEU A 138 -12.41 5.92 13.32
C LEU A 138 -12.74 6.21 14.80
N LYS A 139 -11.73 6.46 15.63
CA LYS A 139 -11.90 6.79 17.04
C LYS A 139 -12.66 8.11 17.24
N ARG A 140 -12.39 9.14 16.43
CA ARG A 140 -13.07 10.44 16.51
C ARG A 140 -14.49 10.41 15.96
N GLY A 141 -14.78 9.56 14.98
CA GLY A 141 -16.13 9.39 14.42
C GLY A 141 -17.10 8.67 15.36
N GLY A 142 -16.59 7.98 16.39
CA GLY A 142 -17.40 7.32 17.42
C GLY A 142 -17.72 8.20 18.66
N ALA A 143 -17.16 9.42 18.75
CA ALA A 143 -17.50 10.31 19.86
C ALA A 143 -18.90 10.92 19.62
N PRO A 144 -19.86 10.74 20.55
CA PRO A 144 -21.17 11.34 20.41
C PRO A 144 -21.02 12.87 20.30
N ARG A 145 -21.63 13.46 19.28
CA ARG A 145 -21.80 14.90 19.19
C ARG A 145 -22.45 15.33 20.49
N ARG A 146 -21.74 16.04 21.36
CA ARG A 146 -22.34 16.71 22.50
C ARG A 146 -23.47 17.59 21.96
N ALA A 147 -24.70 17.21 22.29
CA ALA A 147 -25.87 18.01 22.02
C ALA A 147 -25.59 19.43 22.54
N GLY A 148 -25.81 20.40 21.68
CA GLY A 148 -25.63 21.80 22.01
C GLY A 148 -26.37 22.09 23.31
N ARG A 149 -25.66 22.67 24.23
CA ARG A 149 -26.24 23.26 25.42
C ARG A 149 -27.03 24.47 24.91
N ASP A 150 -28.34 24.28 24.78
CA ASP A 150 -29.27 25.38 24.68
C ASP A 150 -29.14 26.20 25.98
N ASP A 151 -28.34 27.27 25.93
CA ASP A 151 -28.46 28.36 26.87
C ASP A 151 -29.73 29.13 26.48
N GLY A 152 -30.80 28.63 27.05
CA GLY A 152 -32.09 29.29 27.02
C GLY A 152 -31.98 30.73 27.53
N GLY A 153 -32.55 31.60 26.76
CA GLY A 153 -32.65 33.03 27.01
C GLY A 153 -33.00 33.40 28.42
N ARG A 154 -32.31 34.38 28.91
CA ARG A 154 -32.83 35.29 29.93
C ARG A 154 -33.33 36.52 29.23
N ASP A 155 -34.62 36.51 28.97
CA ASP A 155 -35.41 37.71 28.82
C ASP A 155 -35.54 38.36 30.19
N ASP A 156 -34.71 39.31 30.50
CA ASP A 156 -34.94 40.20 31.62
C ASP A 156 -35.63 41.44 31.05
N GLY A 157 -36.95 41.33 31.00
CA GLY A 157 -37.81 42.49 30.93
C GLY A 157 -37.69 43.28 32.23
N SER A 158 -37.22 44.50 32.19
CA SER A 158 -37.41 45.50 33.18
C SER A 158 -38.01 46.73 32.53
N SER A 159 -39.30 46.84 32.74
CA SER A 159 -40.10 48.04 32.67
C SER A 159 -39.81 48.96 33.86
N ALA A 160 -39.46 50.20 33.62
CA ALA A 160 -39.87 51.37 34.34
C ALA A 160 -39.37 52.64 33.68
#